data_4f193993a30797f1919d8fad74fd9aef
#
_entry.id   4f193993a30797f1919d8fad74fd9aef
#
_cell.length_a   1.000
_cell.length_b   1.000
_cell.length_c   1.000
_cell.angle_alpha   90.00
_cell.angle_beta   90.00
_cell.angle_gamma   90.00
#
_symmetry.space_group_name_H-M   'P 1'
#
loop_
_entity.id
_entity.type
_entity.pdbx_description
1 polymer ?
#
loop_
_entity_poly.entity_id
_entity_poly.type
_entity_poly.pdbx_seq_one_letter_code
_entity_poly.pdbx_strand_id
1 'polypeptide(L)'
;MEETSKLQVLKCPACNAKLTYFFEFDQVITCPVCHNRMNSHVLQTVEAHMPLRYVSPTIDVDGFKHLMAQTLVDIDFVPCDVFQAIDAEEVFCIYLPMYLYEGTYQVAWSGIGSDQQQLNGNAKGKLAYLYLANDRKGDLPKELRDFTTCLPYDAEALSSFEAGHIDATDSHVLTTLSTITAEAVWKKWGTKLTDKLAKSTVHDQIGNQKVRKLKISPTVELTNLGEPLFVPFYFSYYTYNNHRYCFIADGQGKHLSYNNPIDKRESSYVRN
;
A
#
# COMPACT_ATOMS: atom_id res chain seq x y z
N MET A 1 -24.71 -13.12 0.55
CA MET A 1 -25.34 -12.16 -0.40
C MET A 1 -24.31 -11.05 -0.56
N GLU A 2 -23.82 -10.85 -1.77
CA GLU A 2 -22.93 -9.72 -2.04
C GLU A 2 -23.76 -8.44 -1.94
N GLU A 3 -23.41 -7.55 -1.01
CA GLU A 3 -24.04 -6.24 -0.92
C GLU A 3 -23.52 -5.36 -2.03
N THR A 4 -24.43 -4.77 -2.79
CA THR A 4 -24.11 -3.73 -3.75
C THR A 4 -24.36 -2.38 -3.10
N SER A 5 -23.38 -1.47 -3.17
CA SER A 5 -23.53 -0.09 -2.70
C SER A 5 -23.44 0.88 -3.86
N LYS A 6 -24.15 2.00 -3.72
CA LYS A 6 -24.07 3.11 -4.69
C LYS A 6 -22.85 3.95 -4.34
N LEU A 7 -21.92 4.03 -5.27
CA LEU A 7 -20.74 4.85 -5.16
C LEU A 7 -20.85 6.06 -6.10
N GLN A 8 -20.37 7.20 -5.65
CA GLN A 8 -20.28 8.41 -6.47
C GLN A 8 -18.96 8.41 -7.22
N VAL A 9 -19.01 8.37 -8.54
CA VAL A 9 -17.83 8.40 -9.40
C VAL A 9 -17.68 9.74 -10.06
N LEU A 10 -16.55 10.37 -9.83
CA LEU A 10 -16.16 11.64 -10.41
C LEU A 10 -15.00 11.41 -11.38
N LYS A 11 -15.02 12.11 -12.51
CA LYS A 11 -13.88 12.17 -13.42
C LYS A 11 -13.21 13.53 -13.30
N CYS A 12 -11.95 13.54 -12.93
CA CYS A 12 -11.19 14.78 -12.87
C CYS A 12 -11.06 15.41 -14.27
N PRO A 13 -11.49 16.68 -14.49
CA PRO A 13 -11.43 17.33 -15.78
C PRO A 13 -9.98 17.64 -16.23
N ALA A 14 -9.04 17.73 -15.30
CA ALA A 14 -7.64 18.05 -15.60
C ALA A 14 -6.81 16.82 -15.98
N CYS A 15 -6.91 15.71 -15.21
CA CYS A 15 -6.08 14.52 -15.45
C CYS A 15 -6.85 13.27 -15.88
N ASN A 16 -8.20 13.36 -15.97
CA ASN A 16 -9.10 12.25 -16.27
C ASN A 16 -9.07 11.08 -15.27
N ALA A 17 -8.46 11.23 -14.08
CA ALA A 17 -8.52 10.25 -13.02
C ALA A 17 -9.97 9.99 -12.60
N LYS A 18 -10.31 8.72 -12.36
CA LYS A 18 -11.59 8.33 -11.81
C LYS A 18 -11.48 8.26 -10.30
N LEU A 19 -12.21 9.16 -9.65
CA LEU A 19 -12.29 9.25 -8.20
C LEU A 19 -13.63 8.69 -7.77
N THR A 20 -13.64 7.84 -6.78
CA THR A 20 -14.85 7.21 -6.26
C THR A 20 -15.00 7.57 -4.79
N TYR A 21 -16.22 7.95 -4.41
CA TYR A 21 -16.57 8.35 -3.06
C TYR A 21 -17.70 7.48 -2.53
N PHE A 22 -17.71 7.24 -1.21
CA PHE A 22 -18.78 6.50 -0.54
C PHE A 22 -20.05 7.33 -0.34
N PHE A 23 -19.93 8.66 -0.34
CA PHE A 23 -21.03 9.57 0.01
C PHE A 23 -21.21 10.67 -1.03
N GLU A 24 -22.40 11.31 -1.03
CA GLU A 24 -22.66 12.51 -1.83
C GLU A 24 -21.99 13.72 -1.14
N PHE A 25 -21.21 14.46 -1.92
CA PHE A 25 -20.58 15.69 -1.47
C PHE A 25 -21.11 16.88 -2.23
N ASP A 26 -21.42 17.94 -1.49
CA ASP A 26 -21.80 19.25 -2.04
C ASP A 26 -20.63 20.26 -1.97
N GLN A 27 -19.38 19.78 -1.98
CA GLN A 27 -18.21 20.60 -1.72
C GLN A 27 -17.22 20.61 -2.88
N VAL A 28 -16.25 21.52 -2.81
CA VAL A 28 -15.09 21.54 -3.69
C VAL A 28 -14.18 20.37 -3.32
N ILE A 29 -13.89 19.54 -4.28
CA ILE A 29 -13.05 18.33 -4.12
C ILE A 29 -11.68 18.61 -4.72
N THR A 30 -10.63 18.24 -4.01
CA THR A 30 -9.26 18.24 -4.54
C THR A 30 -8.94 16.87 -5.15
N CYS A 31 -8.48 16.84 -6.39
CA CYS A 31 -8.05 15.60 -7.02
C CYS A 31 -6.75 15.09 -6.39
N PRO A 32 -6.72 13.88 -5.81
CA PRO A 32 -5.51 13.35 -5.16
C PRO A 32 -4.39 13.02 -6.16
N VAL A 33 -4.70 12.95 -7.46
CA VAL A 33 -3.72 12.63 -8.51
C VAL A 33 -3.01 13.88 -9.02
N CYS A 34 -3.75 14.97 -9.32
CA CYS A 34 -3.19 16.19 -9.95
C CYS A 34 -3.43 17.46 -9.14
N HIS A 35 -4.10 17.38 -7.98
CA HIS A 35 -4.45 18.49 -7.07
C HIS A 35 -5.34 19.58 -7.69
N ASN A 36 -5.97 19.31 -8.83
CA ASN A 36 -6.95 20.24 -9.38
C ASN A 36 -8.20 20.27 -8.48
N ARG A 37 -8.65 21.47 -8.14
CA ARG A 37 -9.88 21.69 -7.38
C ARG A 37 -11.08 21.70 -8.33
N MET A 38 -12.12 20.96 -8.00
CA MET A 38 -13.31 20.81 -8.84
C MET A 38 -14.58 20.77 -7.99
N ASN A 39 -15.71 21.15 -8.59
CA ASN A 39 -17.00 21.06 -7.95
C ASN A 39 -17.60 19.65 -8.13
N SER A 40 -18.33 19.19 -7.11
CA SER A 40 -18.97 17.87 -7.07
C SER A 40 -20.06 17.62 -8.13
N HIS A 41 -20.47 18.65 -8.90
CA HIS A 41 -21.53 18.56 -9.92
C HIS A 41 -21.29 17.58 -11.08
N VAL A 42 -20.11 16.95 -11.13
CA VAL A 42 -19.71 16.01 -12.20
C VAL A 42 -19.87 14.55 -11.76
N LEU A 43 -20.57 14.30 -10.64
CA LEU A 43 -20.71 12.96 -10.09
C LEU A 43 -21.64 12.09 -10.92
N GLN A 44 -21.17 10.90 -11.23
CA GLN A 44 -21.94 9.80 -11.79
C GLN A 44 -22.08 8.70 -10.73
N THR A 45 -23.32 8.29 -10.45
CA THR A 45 -23.57 7.17 -9.53
C THR A 45 -23.34 5.84 -10.24
N VAL A 46 -22.61 4.93 -9.62
CA VAL A 46 -22.43 3.54 -10.06
C VAL A 46 -22.76 2.59 -8.95
N GLU A 47 -23.32 1.44 -9.31
CA GLU A 47 -23.47 0.32 -8.39
C GLU A 47 -22.19 -0.52 -8.42
N ALA A 48 -21.66 -0.85 -7.27
CA ALA A 48 -20.45 -1.66 -7.13
C ALA A 48 -20.63 -2.70 -6.04
N HIS A 49 -20.04 -3.88 -6.27
CA HIS A 49 -19.90 -4.90 -5.24
C HIS A 49 -18.90 -4.43 -4.19
N MET A 50 -19.35 -4.43 -2.94
CA MET A 50 -18.54 -3.95 -1.82
C MET A 50 -17.91 -5.12 -1.07
N PRO A 51 -16.66 -5.04 -0.63
CA PRO A 51 -16.11 -5.97 0.33
C PRO A 51 -16.96 -6.00 1.61
N LEU A 52 -17.16 -7.19 2.17
CA LEU A 52 -17.92 -7.38 3.41
C LEU A 52 -17.11 -7.03 4.66
N ARG A 53 -15.81 -6.86 4.50
CA ARG A 53 -14.87 -6.62 5.61
C ARG A 53 -13.93 -5.47 5.30
N TYR A 54 -13.46 -4.84 6.35
CA TYR A 54 -12.45 -3.79 6.25
C TYR A 54 -11.42 -3.90 7.37
N VAL A 55 -10.26 -3.32 7.14
CA VAL A 55 -9.24 -3.15 8.19
C VAL A 55 -9.55 -1.85 8.92
N SER A 56 -9.80 -1.92 10.23
CA SER A 56 -10.04 -0.74 11.05
C SER A 56 -8.79 0.13 11.13
N PRO A 57 -8.89 1.45 10.85
CA PRO A 57 -7.76 2.34 11.09
C PRO A 57 -7.50 2.47 12.60
N THR A 58 -6.23 2.53 12.97
CA THR A 58 -5.79 2.81 14.35
C THR A 58 -5.21 4.21 14.48
N ILE A 59 -4.98 4.89 13.34
CA ILE A 59 -4.61 6.30 13.28
C ILE A 59 -5.68 7.08 12.52
N ASP A 60 -5.83 8.33 12.86
CA ASP A 60 -6.63 9.33 12.15
C ASP A 60 -5.70 10.32 11.39
N VAL A 61 -6.26 11.41 10.86
CA VAL A 61 -5.50 12.44 10.14
C VAL A 61 -4.42 13.08 11.02
N ASP A 62 -4.74 13.36 12.28
CA ASP A 62 -3.78 13.97 13.21
C ASP A 62 -2.67 12.96 13.59
N GLY A 63 -3.04 11.71 13.83
CA GLY A 63 -2.10 10.61 14.04
C GLY A 63 -1.16 10.41 12.85
N PHE A 64 -1.68 10.52 11.62
CA PHE A 64 -0.85 10.47 10.40
C PHE A 64 0.14 11.63 10.33
N LYS A 65 -0.29 12.87 10.60
CA LYS A 65 0.60 14.04 10.62
C LYS A 65 1.69 13.89 11.68
N HIS A 66 1.33 13.39 12.85
CA HIS A 66 2.28 13.12 13.93
C HIS A 66 3.31 12.05 13.52
N LEU A 67 2.85 10.94 12.93
CA LEU A 67 3.71 9.88 12.41
C LEU A 67 4.67 10.39 11.34
N MET A 68 4.19 11.24 10.42
CA MET A 68 5.01 11.88 9.40
C MET A 68 6.10 12.76 10.03
N ALA A 69 5.73 13.60 10.98
CA ALA A 69 6.67 14.47 11.67
C ALA A 69 7.73 13.67 12.44
N GLN A 70 7.32 12.64 13.21
CA GLN A 70 8.26 11.77 13.93
C GLN A 70 9.23 11.05 12.97
N THR A 71 8.71 10.47 11.89
CA THR A 71 9.55 9.76 10.91
C THR A 71 10.61 10.68 10.31
N LEU A 72 10.25 11.93 9.99
CA LEU A 72 11.20 12.88 9.39
C LEU A 72 12.23 13.41 10.39
N VAL A 73 11.90 13.48 11.69
CA VAL A 73 12.87 13.84 12.74
C VAL A 73 13.96 12.78 12.88
N ASP A 74 13.59 11.51 12.69
CA ASP A 74 14.52 10.38 12.84
C ASP A 74 15.43 10.15 11.62
N ILE A 75 15.24 10.94 10.55
CA ILE A 75 16.06 10.84 9.33
C ILE A 75 17.20 11.86 9.37
N ASP A 76 18.42 11.39 9.18
CA ASP A 76 19.59 12.23 9.09
C ASP A 76 19.49 13.24 7.93
N PHE A 77 19.93 14.47 8.19
CA PHE A 77 20.03 15.55 7.18
C PHE A 77 18.70 16.05 6.59
N VAL A 78 17.58 15.83 7.24
CA VAL A 78 16.32 16.50 6.88
C VAL A 78 16.37 17.95 7.36
N PRO A 79 16.13 18.95 6.47
CA PRO A 79 16.13 20.36 6.88
C PRO A 79 15.06 20.63 7.95
N CYS A 80 15.41 21.37 9.00
CA CYS A 80 14.50 21.63 10.12
C CYS A 80 13.27 22.48 9.75
N ASP A 81 13.36 23.28 8.69
CA ASP A 81 12.27 24.13 8.20
C ASP A 81 11.25 23.36 7.32
N VAL A 82 11.51 22.10 6.99
CA VAL A 82 10.57 21.25 6.24
C VAL A 82 9.23 21.07 6.97
N PHE A 83 9.25 21.11 8.31
CA PHE A 83 8.05 20.93 9.13
C PHE A 83 6.99 22.01 8.91
N GLN A 84 7.39 23.23 8.54
CA GLN A 84 6.45 24.29 8.18
C GLN A 84 5.73 24.02 6.85
N ALA A 85 6.38 23.32 5.93
CA ALA A 85 5.76 22.92 4.66
C ALA A 85 4.73 21.80 4.85
N ILE A 86 4.96 20.92 5.82
CA ILE A 86 4.09 19.75 6.09
C ILE A 86 2.76 20.18 6.72
N ASP A 87 2.76 21.12 7.65
CA ASP A 87 1.57 21.54 8.38
C ASP A 87 0.49 22.17 7.49
N ALA A 88 0.86 22.68 6.32
CA ALA A 88 -0.03 23.42 5.42
C ALA A 88 -0.72 22.49 4.38
N GLU A 89 -0.33 21.22 4.28
CA GLU A 89 -0.77 20.36 3.19
C GLU A 89 -1.98 19.48 3.55
N GLU A 90 -2.77 19.17 2.53
CA GLU A 90 -3.97 18.34 2.65
C GLU A 90 -3.61 16.86 2.83
N VAL A 91 -4.22 16.20 3.81
CA VAL A 91 -4.12 14.75 4.01
C VAL A 91 -5.32 14.07 3.37
N PHE A 92 -5.06 13.08 2.55
CA PHE A 92 -6.10 12.25 1.93
C PHE A 92 -6.20 10.92 2.66
N CYS A 93 -7.44 10.52 2.97
CA CYS A 93 -7.77 9.17 3.40
C CYS A 93 -8.43 8.42 2.25
N ILE A 94 -7.95 7.23 1.94
CA ILE A 94 -8.51 6.39 0.87
C ILE A 94 -8.67 4.95 1.36
N TYR A 95 -9.84 4.36 1.14
CA TYR A 95 -10.08 2.94 1.35
C TYR A 95 -9.90 2.20 0.04
N LEU A 96 -8.86 1.40 -0.05
CA LEU A 96 -8.58 0.64 -1.26
C LEU A 96 -9.15 -0.76 -1.19
N PRO A 97 -9.84 -1.23 -2.25
CA PRO A 97 -10.20 -2.62 -2.37
C PRO A 97 -8.93 -3.44 -2.57
N MET A 98 -8.70 -4.38 -1.68
CA MET A 98 -7.54 -5.26 -1.71
C MET A 98 -7.98 -6.72 -1.57
N TYR A 99 -7.16 -7.63 -2.09
CA TYR A 99 -7.35 -9.06 -1.92
C TYR A 99 -6.36 -9.61 -0.90
N LEU A 100 -6.89 -10.30 0.11
CA LEU A 100 -6.09 -11.00 1.11
C LEU A 100 -5.77 -12.42 0.61
N TYR A 101 -4.49 -12.77 0.60
CA TYR A 101 -4.00 -14.13 0.34
C TYR A 101 -3.26 -14.63 1.57
N GLU A 102 -3.72 -15.74 2.10
CA GLU A 102 -3.11 -16.40 3.26
C GLU A 102 -2.80 -17.85 2.92
N GLY A 103 -1.77 -18.38 3.55
CA GLY A 103 -1.37 -19.75 3.36
C GLY A 103 0.00 -20.07 3.93
N THR A 104 0.54 -21.18 3.46
CA THR A 104 1.91 -21.61 3.78
C THR A 104 2.69 -21.86 2.50
N TYR A 105 4.00 -21.69 2.60
CA TYR A 105 4.90 -22.11 1.54
C TYR A 105 5.97 -23.06 2.09
N GLN A 106 6.39 -23.98 1.24
CA GLN A 106 7.49 -24.89 1.50
C GLN A 106 8.55 -24.68 0.41
N VAL A 107 9.80 -24.75 0.80
CA VAL A 107 10.92 -24.54 -0.12
C VAL A 107 11.87 -25.72 0.03
N ALA A 108 12.07 -26.45 -1.05
CA ALA A 108 13.20 -27.37 -1.17
C ALA A 108 14.32 -26.66 -1.93
N TRP A 109 15.55 -26.77 -1.43
CA TRP A 109 16.69 -26.19 -2.12
C TRP A 109 17.89 -27.14 -2.13
N SER A 110 18.76 -26.99 -3.14
CA SER A 110 20.01 -27.70 -3.26
C SER A 110 21.09 -26.82 -3.88
N GLY A 111 22.34 -27.11 -3.60
CA GLY A 111 23.48 -26.37 -4.15
C GLY A 111 24.81 -27.06 -3.85
N ILE A 112 25.90 -26.42 -4.24
CA ILE A 112 27.27 -26.93 -4.03
C ILE A 112 28.03 -25.95 -3.13
N GLY A 113 28.50 -26.41 -1.99
CA GLY A 113 29.33 -25.65 -1.06
C GLY A 113 30.71 -25.32 -1.61
N SER A 114 31.47 -24.49 -0.90
CA SER A 114 32.84 -24.12 -1.27
C SER A 114 33.82 -25.27 -1.28
N ASP A 115 33.54 -26.28 -0.49
CA ASP A 115 34.29 -27.56 -0.35
C ASP A 115 33.85 -28.65 -1.34
N GLN A 116 33.05 -28.28 -2.35
CA GLN A 116 32.44 -29.14 -3.36
C GLN A 116 31.40 -30.15 -2.81
N GLN A 117 31.04 -30.07 -1.52
CA GLN A 117 29.98 -30.91 -0.98
C GLN A 117 28.61 -30.50 -1.49
N GLN A 118 27.73 -31.46 -1.72
CA GLN A 118 26.35 -31.23 -2.06
C GLN A 118 25.56 -30.79 -0.81
N LEU A 119 25.01 -29.63 -0.84
CA LEU A 119 24.15 -29.08 0.19
C LEU A 119 22.70 -29.16 -0.25
N ASN A 120 21.81 -29.46 0.67
CA ASN A 120 20.36 -29.41 0.46
C ASN A 120 19.67 -29.03 1.77
N GLY A 121 18.43 -28.58 1.63
CA GLY A 121 17.62 -28.23 2.77
C GLY A 121 16.15 -28.02 2.40
N ASN A 122 15.35 -27.93 3.44
CA ASN A 122 13.94 -27.61 3.34
C ASN A 122 13.61 -26.48 4.31
N ALA A 123 12.75 -25.59 3.91
CA ALA A 123 12.21 -24.52 4.73
C ALA A 123 10.70 -24.42 4.59
N LYS A 124 10.07 -23.84 5.58
CA LYS A 124 8.63 -23.55 5.59
C LYS A 124 8.41 -22.13 6.09
N GLY A 125 7.38 -21.49 5.57
CA GLY A 125 6.98 -20.18 6.04
C GLY A 125 5.49 -19.95 5.90
N LYS A 126 5.01 -18.89 6.52
CA LYS A 126 3.64 -18.40 6.37
C LYS A 126 3.62 -17.33 5.30
N LEU A 127 2.51 -17.22 4.61
CA LEU A 127 2.20 -16.21 3.62
C LEU A 127 0.93 -15.51 4.09
N ALA A 128 1.00 -14.19 4.26
CA ALA A 128 -0.15 -13.33 4.50
C ALA A 128 0.13 -11.99 3.82
N TYR A 129 -0.55 -11.72 2.72
CA TYR A 129 -0.31 -10.54 1.88
C TYR A 129 -1.59 -9.98 1.31
N LEU A 130 -1.63 -8.65 1.27
CA LEU A 130 -2.65 -7.87 0.59
C LEU A 130 -2.15 -7.43 -0.79
N TYR A 131 -3.03 -7.54 -1.78
CA TYR A 131 -2.79 -7.05 -3.13
C TYR A 131 -3.89 -6.11 -3.57
N LEU A 132 -3.51 -5.00 -4.17
CA LEU A 132 -4.44 -4.02 -4.72
C LEU A 132 -5.32 -4.66 -5.80
N ALA A 133 -6.64 -4.51 -5.67
CA ALA A 133 -7.65 -5.02 -6.60
C ALA A 133 -7.91 -4.07 -7.78
N ASN A 134 -7.12 -3.01 -7.93
CA ASN A 134 -7.20 -2.05 -9.04
C ASN A 134 -5.89 -2.06 -9.82
N ASP A 135 -5.94 -2.38 -11.12
CA ASP A 135 -4.78 -2.40 -12.01
C ASP A 135 -4.78 -1.25 -13.04
N ARG A 136 -5.76 -0.34 -12.98
CA ARG A 136 -5.86 0.80 -13.89
C ARG A 136 -4.81 1.85 -13.54
N LYS A 137 -4.04 2.22 -14.55
CA LYS A 137 -3.12 3.36 -14.44
C LYS A 137 -3.93 4.66 -14.47
N GLY A 138 -3.66 5.56 -13.52
CA GLY A 138 -4.29 6.88 -13.46
C GLY A 138 -5.46 7.01 -12.50
N ASP A 139 -6.00 5.91 -11.95
CA ASP A 139 -7.03 5.98 -10.90
C ASP A 139 -6.44 6.34 -9.53
N LEU A 140 -5.15 6.12 -9.34
CA LEU A 140 -4.40 6.41 -8.12
C LEU A 140 -3.09 7.15 -8.43
N PRO A 141 -2.57 7.98 -7.50
CA PRO A 141 -1.21 8.47 -7.55
C PRO A 141 -0.22 7.31 -7.70
N LYS A 142 0.83 7.53 -8.49
CA LYS A 142 1.81 6.48 -8.78
C LYS A 142 2.45 5.92 -7.51
N GLU A 143 2.84 6.79 -6.60
CA GLU A 143 3.51 6.45 -5.34
C GLU A 143 2.60 5.58 -4.46
N LEU A 144 1.33 5.96 -4.32
CA LEU A 144 0.33 5.19 -3.57
C LEU A 144 0.10 3.82 -4.21
N ARG A 145 -0.08 3.74 -5.52
CA ARG A 145 -0.27 2.47 -6.23
C ARG A 145 0.95 1.56 -6.09
N ASP A 146 2.16 2.10 -6.24
CA ASP A 146 3.39 1.31 -6.14
C ASP A 146 3.54 0.77 -4.70
N PHE A 147 3.22 1.57 -3.68
CA PHE A 147 3.21 1.17 -2.28
C PHE A 147 2.17 0.07 -1.99
N THR A 148 0.93 0.23 -2.48
CA THR A 148 -0.19 -0.67 -2.18
C THR A 148 -0.26 -1.92 -3.06
N THR A 149 0.62 -2.06 -4.06
CA THR A 149 0.60 -3.21 -4.98
C THR A 149 0.69 -4.54 -4.25
N CYS A 150 1.55 -4.63 -3.23
CA CYS A 150 1.73 -5.85 -2.43
C CYS A 150 2.25 -5.47 -1.03
N LEU A 151 1.44 -5.68 -0.01
CA LEU A 151 1.80 -5.40 1.37
C LEU A 151 1.75 -6.67 2.22
N PRO A 152 2.70 -6.90 3.13
CA PRO A 152 2.55 -7.91 4.15
C PRO A 152 1.35 -7.55 5.03
N TYR A 153 0.64 -8.56 5.51
CA TYR A 153 -0.57 -8.38 6.31
C TYR A 153 -0.47 -9.12 7.63
N ASP A 154 -0.87 -8.41 8.67
CA ASP A 154 -1.02 -8.99 10.01
C ASP A 154 -2.49 -8.83 10.46
N ALA A 155 -3.15 -9.95 10.74
CA ALA A 155 -4.61 -10.06 10.85
C ALA A 155 -5.20 -9.44 12.14
N GLU A 156 -4.58 -8.42 12.74
CA GLU A 156 -4.98 -7.89 14.05
C GLU A 156 -6.27 -7.07 14.08
N ALA A 157 -6.80 -6.59 12.95
CA ALA A 157 -7.90 -5.62 12.98
C ALA A 157 -8.91 -5.78 11.83
N LEU A 158 -9.49 -6.98 11.68
CA LEU A 158 -10.60 -7.17 10.73
C LEU A 158 -11.94 -6.85 11.40
N SER A 159 -12.71 -5.96 10.79
CA SER A 159 -14.07 -5.61 11.17
C SER A 159 -15.05 -5.92 10.05
N SER A 160 -16.31 -6.19 10.38
CA SER A 160 -17.37 -6.30 9.38
C SER A 160 -17.61 -4.95 8.74
N PHE A 161 -17.70 -4.91 7.41
CA PHE A 161 -18.00 -3.68 6.69
C PHE A 161 -19.49 -3.39 6.77
N GLU A 162 -19.84 -2.30 7.42
CA GLU A 162 -21.17 -1.71 7.36
C GLU A 162 -21.01 -0.31 6.76
N ALA A 163 -21.79 0.02 5.73
CA ALA A 163 -21.65 1.26 4.96
C ALA A 163 -21.73 2.56 5.80
N GLY A 164 -22.24 2.48 7.03
CA GLY A 164 -22.32 3.59 7.99
C GLY A 164 -21.11 3.73 8.93
N HIS A 165 -20.13 2.83 8.89
CA HIS A 165 -18.97 2.85 9.79
C HIS A 165 -17.74 3.58 9.22
N ILE A 166 -17.75 3.94 7.95
CA ILE A 166 -16.77 4.88 7.43
C ILE A 166 -17.27 6.26 7.85
N ASP A 167 -16.58 6.86 8.81
CA ASP A 167 -17.00 8.12 9.41
C ASP A 167 -17.08 9.22 8.34
N ALA A 168 -18.32 9.56 7.97
CA ALA A 168 -18.63 10.55 6.93
C ALA A 168 -18.22 11.98 7.32
N THR A 169 -17.73 12.19 8.54
CA THR A 169 -17.23 13.49 9.01
C THR A 169 -15.88 13.86 8.37
N ASP A 170 -15.11 12.87 7.92
CA ASP A 170 -13.90 13.12 7.13
C ASP A 170 -14.32 13.38 5.67
N SER A 171 -14.38 14.64 5.31
CA SER A 171 -14.82 15.17 4.00
C SER A 171 -14.05 14.65 2.78
N HIS A 172 -13.12 13.71 2.95
CA HIS A 172 -12.21 13.24 1.91
C HIS A 172 -12.04 11.71 1.86
N VAL A 173 -13.04 10.94 2.30
CA VAL A 173 -12.96 9.47 2.21
C VAL A 173 -13.15 9.02 0.77
N LEU A 174 -12.05 8.69 0.15
CA LEU A 174 -11.95 8.19 -1.21
C LEU A 174 -11.97 6.65 -1.23
N THR A 175 -12.33 6.11 -2.38
CA THR A 175 -12.11 4.69 -2.70
C THR A 175 -11.78 4.53 -4.18
N THR A 176 -11.51 3.31 -4.61
CA THR A 176 -11.47 2.94 -6.04
C THR A 176 -12.31 1.69 -6.28
N LEU A 177 -12.67 1.47 -7.55
CA LEU A 177 -13.33 0.25 -7.95
C LEU A 177 -12.33 -0.89 -8.14
N SER A 178 -12.73 -2.11 -7.80
CA SER A 178 -12.01 -3.31 -8.21
C SER A 178 -12.07 -3.44 -9.73
N THR A 179 -10.92 -3.67 -10.37
CA THR A 179 -10.81 -3.76 -11.84
C THR A 179 -10.22 -5.08 -12.32
N ILE A 180 -9.74 -5.90 -11.39
CA ILE A 180 -9.12 -7.20 -11.64
C ILE A 180 -9.62 -8.22 -10.61
N THR A 181 -9.82 -9.47 -10.99
CA THR A 181 -10.26 -10.54 -10.08
C THR A 181 -9.11 -11.06 -9.21
N ALA A 182 -9.46 -11.69 -8.08
CA ALA A 182 -8.49 -12.28 -7.16
C ALA A 182 -7.60 -13.33 -7.87
N GLU A 183 -8.21 -14.21 -8.68
CA GLU A 183 -7.46 -15.24 -9.41
C GLU A 183 -6.48 -14.63 -10.41
N ALA A 184 -6.88 -13.55 -11.09
CA ALA A 184 -6.01 -12.87 -12.05
C ALA A 184 -4.85 -12.15 -11.34
N VAL A 185 -5.09 -11.57 -10.16
CA VAL A 185 -4.03 -10.98 -9.31
C VAL A 185 -3.06 -12.07 -8.87
N TRP A 186 -3.55 -13.20 -8.34
CA TRP A 186 -2.68 -14.29 -7.92
C TRP A 186 -1.86 -14.87 -9.06
N LYS A 187 -2.48 -15.11 -10.20
CA LYS A 187 -1.78 -15.58 -11.41
C LYS A 187 -0.66 -14.63 -11.84
N LYS A 188 -0.87 -13.32 -11.70
CA LYS A 188 0.09 -12.29 -12.12
C LYS A 188 1.25 -12.12 -11.12
N TRP A 189 0.96 -12.18 -9.83
CA TRP A 189 1.88 -11.77 -8.76
C TRP A 189 2.29 -12.89 -7.82
N GLY A 190 1.46 -13.92 -7.64
CA GLY A 190 1.67 -15.00 -6.67
C GLY A 190 3.00 -15.73 -6.86
N THR A 191 3.35 -16.09 -8.10
CA THR A 191 4.64 -16.72 -8.40
C THR A 191 5.81 -15.84 -8.02
N LYS A 192 5.75 -14.54 -8.32
CA LYS A 192 6.82 -13.59 -7.99
C LYS A 192 7.00 -13.42 -6.49
N LEU A 193 5.87 -13.35 -5.75
CA LEU A 193 5.90 -13.29 -4.30
C LEU A 193 6.51 -14.55 -3.71
N THR A 194 6.06 -15.72 -4.17
CA THR A 194 6.55 -17.02 -3.71
C THR A 194 8.05 -17.17 -3.95
N ASP A 195 8.52 -16.80 -5.14
CA ASP A 195 9.96 -16.80 -5.47
C ASP A 195 10.77 -15.86 -4.58
N LYS A 196 10.24 -14.67 -4.27
CA LYS A 196 10.88 -13.71 -3.38
C LYS A 196 11.00 -14.26 -1.96
N LEU A 197 9.91 -14.79 -1.42
CA LEU A 197 9.87 -15.40 -0.09
C LEU A 197 10.80 -16.60 0.00
N ALA A 198 10.75 -17.49 -0.98
CA ALA A 198 11.60 -18.66 -1.05
C ALA A 198 13.10 -18.31 -1.06
N LYS A 199 13.48 -17.30 -1.86
CA LYS A 199 14.87 -16.82 -1.90
C LYS A 199 15.30 -16.23 -0.57
N SER A 200 14.48 -15.39 0.07
CA SER A 200 14.78 -14.81 1.37
C SER A 200 14.99 -15.93 2.42
N THR A 201 14.04 -16.87 2.52
CA THR A 201 14.09 -17.96 3.50
C THR A 201 15.31 -18.87 3.29
N VAL A 202 15.67 -19.18 2.04
CA VAL A 202 16.86 -19.97 1.74
C VAL A 202 18.13 -19.19 2.07
N HIS A 203 18.18 -17.91 1.79
CA HIS A 203 19.29 -17.03 2.17
C HIS A 203 19.52 -17.02 3.69
N ASP A 204 18.43 -16.92 4.47
CA ASP A 204 18.50 -16.94 5.93
C ASP A 204 19.04 -18.29 6.47
N GLN A 205 18.65 -19.40 5.84
CA GLN A 205 19.17 -20.73 6.18
C GLN A 205 20.63 -20.93 5.82
N ILE A 206 21.04 -20.45 4.64
CA ILE A 206 22.43 -20.58 4.17
C ILE A 206 23.36 -19.66 4.98
N GLY A 207 22.85 -18.49 5.41
CA GLY A 207 23.63 -17.48 6.11
C GLY A 207 24.84 -17.01 5.28
N ASN A 208 26.01 -17.00 5.88
CA ASN A 208 27.25 -16.57 5.23
C ASN A 208 27.94 -17.64 4.36
N GLN A 209 27.35 -18.83 4.20
CA GLN A 209 27.91 -19.88 3.39
C GLN A 209 27.88 -19.55 1.90
N LYS A 210 29.01 -19.74 1.21
CA LYS A 210 29.05 -19.58 -0.25
C LYS A 210 28.52 -20.85 -0.91
N VAL A 211 27.33 -20.75 -1.51
CA VAL A 211 26.68 -21.84 -2.25
C VAL A 211 26.65 -21.51 -3.75
N ARG A 212 27.13 -22.45 -4.57
CA ARG A 212 27.10 -22.37 -6.03
C ARG A 212 26.00 -23.25 -6.59
N LYS A 213 25.53 -22.93 -7.80
CA LYS A 213 24.46 -23.67 -8.51
C LYS A 213 23.20 -23.88 -7.65
N LEU A 214 22.84 -22.87 -6.87
CA LEU A 214 21.67 -22.90 -6.00
C LEU A 214 20.42 -23.10 -6.85
N LYS A 215 19.65 -24.15 -6.53
CA LYS A 215 18.31 -24.44 -7.08
C LYS A 215 17.32 -24.29 -5.95
N ILE A 216 16.24 -23.58 -6.19
CA ILE A 216 15.17 -23.31 -5.23
C ILE A 216 13.85 -23.75 -5.87
N SER A 217 13.09 -24.58 -5.18
CA SER A 217 11.81 -25.13 -5.66
C SER A 217 10.73 -24.85 -4.61
N PRO A 218 10.01 -23.72 -4.71
CA PRO A 218 8.93 -23.42 -3.80
C PRO A 218 7.63 -24.13 -4.20
N THR A 219 6.82 -24.47 -3.20
CA THR A 219 5.42 -24.85 -3.32
C THR A 219 4.59 -24.01 -2.37
N VAL A 220 3.37 -23.65 -2.77
CA VAL A 220 2.44 -22.83 -1.96
C VAL A 220 1.11 -23.58 -1.81
N GLU A 221 0.60 -23.51 -0.60
CA GLU A 221 -0.76 -23.96 -0.28
C GLU A 221 -1.51 -22.76 0.32
N LEU A 222 -2.51 -22.26 -0.42
CA LEU A 222 -3.33 -21.16 0.02
C LEU A 222 -4.50 -21.67 0.86
N THR A 223 -4.71 -21.06 2.01
CA THR A 223 -5.89 -21.26 2.88
C THR A 223 -6.95 -20.21 2.61
N ASN A 224 -6.53 -19.02 2.11
CA ASN A 224 -7.42 -17.94 1.68
C ASN A 224 -6.97 -17.46 0.28
N LEU A 225 -7.87 -17.54 -0.70
CA LEU A 225 -7.60 -17.16 -2.09
C LEU A 225 -8.32 -15.86 -2.43
N GLY A 226 -7.82 -14.76 -1.91
CA GLY A 226 -8.26 -13.44 -2.32
C GLY A 226 -9.60 -13.03 -1.71
N GLU A 227 -9.75 -13.11 -0.41
CA GLU A 227 -10.87 -12.46 0.27
C GLU A 227 -10.80 -10.94 0.00
N PRO A 228 -11.87 -10.32 -0.51
CA PRO A 228 -11.89 -8.89 -0.73
C PRO A 228 -12.03 -8.13 0.59
N LEU A 229 -11.17 -7.13 0.78
CA LEU A 229 -11.16 -6.26 1.95
C LEU A 229 -11.06 -4.79 1.50
N PHE A 230 -11.62 -3.87 2.30
CA PHE A 230 -11.23 -2.47 2.26
C PHE A 230 -10.10 -2.20 3.26
N VAL A 231 -9.05 -1.56 2.78
CA VAL A 231 -7.89 -1.20 3.59
C VAL A 231 -7.69 0.31 3.53
N PRO A 232 -7.69 1.01 4.68
CA PRO A 232 -7.47 2.45 4.72
C PRO A 232 -5.99 2.79 4.54
N PHE A 233 -5.74 3.85 3.78
CA PHE A 233 -4.43 4.46 3.59
C PHE A 233 -4.56 5.96 3.75
N TYR A 234 -3.55 6.55 4.39
CA TYR A 234 -3.37 8.00 4.45
C TYR A 234 -2.20 8.38 3.58
N PHE A 235 -2.33 9.50 2.88
CA PHE A 235 -1.23 10.05 2.11
C PHE A 235 -1.34 11.57 2.01
N SER A 236 -0.19 12.20 1.92
CA SER A 236 -0.06 13.63 1.73
C SER A 236 1.11 13.92 0.82
N TYR A 237 1.02 15.06 0.13
CA TYR A 237 2.14 15.61 -0.62
C TYR A 237 2.50 16.95 0.00
N TYR A 238 3.78 17.23 0.09
CA TYR A 238 4.29 18.52 0.52
C TYR A 238 5.35 19.03 -0.45
N THR A 239 5.46 20.35 -0.54
CA THR A 239 6.40 21.02 -1.43
C THR A 239 7.46 21.70 -0.60
N TYR A 240 8.72 21.37 -0.84
CA TYR A 240 9.87 22.00 -0.21
C TYR A 240 10.90 22.38 -1.27
N ASN A 241 11.33 23.66 -1.30
CA ASN A 241 12.27 24.19 -2.30
C ASN A 241 11.89 23.84 -3.77
N ASN A 242 10.61 24.01 -4.14
CA ASN A 242 10.03 23.69 -5.44
C ASN A 242 10.11 22.19 -5.85
N HIS A 243 10.41 21.30 -4.92
CA HIS A 243 10.34 19.85 -5.11
C HIS A 243 9.17 19.28 -4.32
N ARG A 244 8.45 18.36 -4.96
CA ARG A 244 7.31 17.68 -4.36
C ARG A 244 7.78 16.38 -3.72
N TYR A 245 7.34 16.17 -2.49
CA TYR A 245 7.59 14.98 -1.69
C TYR A 245 6.25 14.33 -1.32
N CYS A 246 6.27 13.05 -0.98
CA CYS A 246 5.08 12.37 -0.49
C CYS A 246 5.38 11.56 0.76
N PHE A 247 4.34 11.39 1.57
CA PHE A 247 4.33 10.48 2.70
C PHE A 247 3.05 9.65 2.63
N ILE A 248 3.18 8.33 2.81
CA ILE A 248 2.10 7.37 2.71
C ILE A 248 2.21 6.43 3.91
N ALA A 249 1.07 6.15 4.55
CA ALA A 249 0.96 5.17 5.61
C ALA A 249 -0.28 4.29 5.41
N ASP A 250 -0.23 3.05 5.84
CA ASP A 250 -1.45 2.27 6.04
C ASP A 250 -2.25 2.84 7.23
N GLY A 251 -3.53 2.51 7.32
CA GLY A 251 -4.40 2.99 8.39
C GLY A 251 -4.00 2.55 9.79
N GLN A 252 -3.03 1.64 9.92
CA GLN A 252 -2.47 1.20 11.19
C GLN A 252 -1.14 1.88 11.53
N GLY A 253 -0.57 2.67 10.60
CA GLY A 253 0.72 3.31 10.78
C GLY A 253 1.92 2.35 10.84
N LYS A 254 1.73 1.09 10.43
CA LYS A 254 2.77 0.04 10.48
C LYS A 254 3.64 0.03 9.23
N HIS A 255 3.06 0.30 8.07
CA HIS A 255 3.76 0.32 6.79
C HIS A 255 3.81 1.75 6.26
N LEU A 256 5.02 2.20 5.95
CA LEU A 256 5.30 3.56 5.50
C LEU A 256 6.02 3.55 4.17
N SER A 257 5.72 4.54 3.34
CA SER A 257 6.51 4.90 2.16
C SER A 257 6.62 6.42 2.07
N TYR A 258 7.82 6.93 1.96
CA TYR A 258 8.05 8.36 1.89
C TYR A 258 9.30 8.68 1.08
N ASN A 259 9.36 9.92 0.63
CA ASN A 259 10.59 10.55 0.20
C ASN A 259 10.73 11.91 0.94
N ASN A 260 11.95 12.34 1.14
CA ASN A 260 12.26 13.52 1.94
C ASN A 260 13.37 14.37 1.31
N PRO A 261 13.39 15.68 1.55
CA PRO A 261 14.52 16.52 1.20
C PRO A 261 15.75 16.16 2.05
N ILE A 262 16.92 16.31 1.47
CA ILE A 262 18.20 16.10 2.15
C ILE A 262 19.00 17.39 2.04
N ASP A 263 19.50 17.93 3.16
CA ASP A 263 20.45 19.02 3.16
C ASP A 263 21.83 18.52 2.73
N LYS A 264 22.18 18.84 1.48
CA LYS A 264 23.45 18.42 0.87
C LYS A 264 24.67 19.05 1.54
N ARG A 265 24.50 20.14 2.26
CA ARG A 265 25.61 20.82 2.98
C ARG A 265 26.03 20.01 4.20
N GLU A 266 25.07 19.51 4.95
CA GLU A 266 25.35 18.65 6.11
C GLU A 266 25.82 17.26 5.70
N SER A 267 25.24 16.67 4.63
CA SER A 267 25.65 15.34 4.14
C SER A 267 27.09 15.27 3.61
N SER A 268 27.69 16.42 3.24
CA SER A 268 29.08 16.49 2.77
C SER A 268 30.11 16.35 3.88
N TYR A 269 29.76 16.63 5.14
CA TYR A 269 30.68 16.56 6.29
C TYR A 269 30.89 15.13 6.83
N VAL A 270 30.01 14.18 6.49
CA VAL A 270 30.09 12.80 6.97
C VAL A 270 30.91 11.89 6.04
N ARG A 271 31.30 12.37 4.86
CA ARG A 271 32.08 11.57 3.89
C ARG A 271 33.60 11.77 3.96
N ASN A 272 34.12 12.43 4.99
CA ASN A 272 35.57 12.60 5.20
C ASN A 272 36.00 11.75 6.45
#